data_f6c60bf44b1a7acb7496ab2f13a84dc8
#
_entry.id   f6c60bf44b1a7acb7496ab2f13a84dc8
#
_cell.length_a   1.000
_cell.length_b   1.000
_cell.length_c   1.000
_cell.angle_alpha   90.00
_cell.angle_beta   90.00
_cell.angle_gamma   90.00
#
_symmetry.space_group_name_H-M   'P 1'
#
loop_
_entity.id
_entity.type
_entity.pdbx_description
1 polymer ?
#
loop_
_entity_poly.entity_id
_entity_poly.type
_entity_poly.pdbx_seq_one_letter_code
_entity_poly.pdbx_strand_id
1 'polypeptide(L)'
;GFMGTSIALALNTDNISCVEQDSNCYASLKKLDIYKNLYTSIDEINENFDLIIICSRQKEALEHILDFSNKFPLSVITDISSSKEFLIDKNLPENFISSHPICGSHKTGPENAEHKLFLDKEVILIKGAQQELVDLIKEFWESLGARTNEMDLTEHNRIYAYLSHFPHYLSFIYREILEENNIDFKKYSGDS
;
A
#
# COMPACT_ATOMS: atom_id res chain seq x y z
N GLY A 1 8.10 1.92 -4.69
CA GLY A 1 8.08 2.99 -3.67
C GLY A 1 8.26 2.47 -2.24
N PHE A 2 8.12 3.34 -1.21
CA PHE A 2 8.37 3.01 0.22
C PHE A 2 7.68 1.74 0.71
N MET A 3 6.36 1.67 0.59
CA MET A 3 5.57 0.54 1.13
C MET A 3 5.87 -0.79 0.44
N GLY A 4 5.85 -0.83 -0.89
CA GLY A 4 6.13 -2.06 -1.63
C GLY A 4 7.55 -2.59 -1.40
N THR A 5 8.54 -1.69 -1.29
CA THR A 5 9.92 -2.09 -0.98
C THR A 5 10.05 -2.57 0.47
N SER A 6 9.29 -1.97 1.42
CA SER A 6 9.24 -2.47 2.81
C SER A 6 8.64 -3.87 2.90
N ILE A 7 7.61 -4.19 2.10
CA ILE A 7 7.06 -5.55 2.00
C ILE A 7 8.13 -6.51 1.48
N ALA A 8 8.82 -6.15 0.38
CA ALA A 8 9.85 -6.99 -0.20
C ALA A 8 11.00 -7.28 0.79
N LEU A 9 11.45 -6.26 1.53
CA LEU A 9 12.46 -6.41 2.57
C LEU A 9 11.98 -7.29 3.74
N ALA A 10 10.69 -7.16 4.14
CA ALA A 10 10.13 -7.94 5.23
C ALA A 10 9.97 -9.42 4.88
N LEU A 11 9.63 -9.74 3.63
CA LEU A 11 9.52 -11.11 3.13
C LEU A 11 10.87 -11.84 3.10
N ASN A 12 11.96 -11.11 2.90
CA ASN A 12 13.35 -11.63 2.90
C ASN A 12 13.50 -12.91 2.05
N THR A 13 13.02 -12.87 0.81
CA THR A 13 13.09 -13.98 -0.15
C THR A 13 13.54 -13.47 -1.52
N ASP A 14 14.24 -14.32 -2.27
CA ASP A 14 14.74 -13.99 -3.63
C ASP A 14 13.65 -14.16 -4.72
N ASN A 15 12.44 -14.58 -4.37
CA ASN A 15 11.38 -14.86 -5.33
C ASN A 15 10.34 -13.73 -5.42
N ILE A 16 10.79 -12.47 -5.45
CA ILE A 16 9.94 -11.30 -5.57
C ILE A 16 10.28 -10.57 -6.87
N SER A 17 9.26 -10.29 -7.68
CA SER A 17 9.37 -9.42 -8.84
C SER A 17 8.64 -8.10 -8.57
N CYS A 18 9.05 -7.01 -9.22
CA CYS A 18 8.46 -5.69 -9.06
C CYS A 18 8.18 -5.05 -10.41
N VAL A 19 7.06 -4.34 -10.52
CA VAL A 19 6.77 -3.41 -11.62
C VAL A 19 6.88 -1.98 -11.08
N GLU A 20 7.72 -1.15 -11.70
CA GLU A 20 7.88 0.26 -11.33
C GLU A 20 8.02 1.11 -12.60
N GLN A 21 7.05 1.99 -12.81
CA GLN A 21 6.97 2.84 -14.02
C GLN A 21 7.77 4.15 -13.87
N ASP A 22 7.95 4.63 -12.63
CA ASP A 22 8.75 5.83 -12.39
C ASP A 22 10.25 5.52 -12.55
N SER A 23 10.90 6.20 -13.48
CA SER A 23 12.30 5.95 -13.83
C SER A 23 13.28 6.21 -12.68
N ASN A 24 12.99 7.16 -11.79
CA ASN A 24 13.84 7.46 -10.63
C ASN A 24 13.69 6.38 -9.56
N CYS A 25 12.44 5.98 -9.26
CA CYS A 25 12.17 4.85 -8.38
C CYS A 25 12.78 3.56 -8.93
N TYR A 26 12.63 3.28 -10.22
CA TYR A 26 13.23 2.12 -10.89
C TYR A 26 14.76 2.08 -10.71
N ALA A 27 15.43 3.21 -10.95
CA ALA A 27 16.88 3.29 -10.79
C ALA A 27 17.33 3.05 -9.33
N SER A 28 16.54 3.49 -8.36
CA SER A 28 16.77 3.25 -6.93
C SER A 28 16.55 1.77 -6.57
N LEU A 29 15.47 1.15 -7.07
CA LEU A 29 15.16 -0.27 -6.85
C LEU A 29 16.24 -1.18 -7.43
N LYS A 30 16.76 -0.85 -8.63
CA LYS A 30 17.84 -1.60 -9.26
C LYS A 30 19.14 -1.60 -8.42
N LYS A 31 19.39 -0.53 -7.67
CA LYS A 31 20.57 -0.44 -6.78
C LYS A 31 20.40 -1.27 -5.49
N LEU A 32 19.15 -1.49 -5.04
CA LEU A 32 18.87 -2.27 -3.85
C LEU A 32 19.07 -3.77 -4.05
N ASP A 33 18.95 -4.26 -5.30
CA ASP A 33 19.20 -5.65 -5.71
C ASP A 33 18.44 -6.70 -4.86
N ILE A 34 17.16 -6.39 -4.54
CA ILE A 34 16.29 -7.22 -3.70
C ILE A 34 15.20 -7.93 -4.51
N TYR A 35 15.11 -7.66 -5.81
CA TYR A 35 14.09 -8.23 -6.68
C TYR A 35 14.71 -9.19 -7.68
N LYS A 36 14.07 -10.35 -7.85
CA LYS A 36 14.42 -11.32 -8.90
C LYS A 36 14.30 -10.71 -10.30
N ASN A 37 13.17 -10.05 -10.56
CA ASN A 37 12.93 -9.32 -11.79
C ASN A 37 12.36 -7.94 -11.49
N LEU A 38 12.77 -6.96 -12.29
CA LEU A 38 12.31 -5.59 -12.21
C LEU A 38 11.80 -5.16 -13.59
N TYR A 39 10.50 -4.94 -13.69
CA TYR A 39 9.80 -4.58 -14.93
C TYR A 39 9.40 -3.11 -14.92
N THR A 40 9.21 -2.52 -16.10
CA THR A 40 8.67 -1.17 -16.27
C THR A 40 7.18 -1.18 -16.62
N SER A 41 6.67 -2.31 -17.10
CA SER A 41 5.26 -2.48 -17.49
C SER A 41 4.77 -3.89 -17.15
N ILE A 42 3.46 -4.01 -16.92
CA ILE A 42 2.77 -5.30 -16.77
C ILE A 42 2.95 -6.18 -18.02
N ASP A 43 3.07 -5.58 -19.22
CA ASP A 43 3.21 -6.31 -20.49
C ASP A 43 4.52 -7.09 -20.60
N GLU A 44 5.56 -6.66 -19.91
CA GLU A 44 6.88 -7.32 -19.89
C GLU A 44 6.89 -8.63 -19.08
N ILE A 45 5.86 -8.86 -18.25
CA ILE A 45 5.81 -10.01 -17.35
C ILE A 45 5.45 -11.28 -18.10
N ASN A 46 6.33 -12.29 -18.03
CA ASN A 46 6.16 -13.61 -18.64
C ASN A 46 6.24 -14.76 -17.61
N GLU A 47 5.99 -14.48 -16.33
CA GLU A 47 5.96 -15.44 -15.23
C GLU A 47 4.62 -15.36 -14.50
N ASN A 48 4.30 -16.37 -13.67
CA ASN A 48 3.11 -16.40 -12.84
C ASN A 48 3.46 -16.12 -11.38
N PHE A 49 2.48 -15.63 -10.62
CA PHE A 49 2.61 -15.32 -9.20
C PHE A 49 1.47 -15.95 -8.42
N ASP A 50 1.74 -16.34 -7.18
CA ASP A 50 0.71 -16.77 -6.24
C ASP A 50 -0.02 -15.53 -5.66
N LEU A 51 0.74 -14.46 -5.37
CA LEU A 51 0.25 -13.23 -4.76
C LEU A 51 0.78 -12.00 -5.51
N ILE A 52 -0.10 -11.05 -5.77
CA ILE A 52 0.23 -9.74 -6.34
C ILE A 52 -0.26 -8.63 -5.40
N ILE A 53 0.63 -7.70 -5.06
CA ILE A 53 0.33 -6.61 -4.12
C ILE A 53 0.40 -5.28 -4.87
N ILE A 54 -0.72 -4.60 -4.96
CA ILE A 54 -0.85 -3.29 -5.62
C ILE A 54 -0.45 -2.20 -4.63
N CYS A 55 0.72 -1.60 -4.86
CA CYS A 55 1.31 -0.54 -4.04
C CYS A 55 1.30 0.83 -4.74
N SER A 56 0.46 1.00 -5.75
CA SER A 56 0.31 2.24 -6.50
C SER A 56 -0.47 3.30 -5.73
N ARG A 57 -0.49 4.53 -6.26
CA ARG A 57 -1.32 5.59 -5.70
C ARG A 57 -2.80 5.27 -5.86
N GLN A 58 -3.62 5.73 -4.91
CA GLN A 58 -5.05 5.43 -4.86
C GLN A 58 -5.81 5.65 -6.18
N LYS A 59 -5.53 6.74 -6.90
CA LYS A 59 -6.20 7.05 -8.17
C LYS A 59 -5.91 6.07 -9.30
N GLU A 60 -4.82 5.32 -9.21
CA GLU A 60 -4.37 4.31 -10.18
C GLU A 60 -4.66 2.88 -9.69
N ALA A 61 -4.99 2.73 -8.40
CA ALA A 61 -5.11 1.42 -7.76
C ALA A 61 -6.20 0.54 -8.41
N LEU A 62 -7.37 1.10 -8.71
CA LEU A 62 -8.46 0.31 -9.32
C LEU A 62 -8.09 -0.20 -10.71
N GLU A 63 -7.49 0.65 -11.54
CA GLU A 63 -7.02 0.27 -12.89
C GLU A 63 -6.01 -0.88 -12.77
N HIS A 64 -5.02 -0.75 -11.91
CA HIS A 64 -4.02 -1.81 -11.70
C HIS A 64 -4.63 -3.10 -11.14
N ILE A 65 -5.58 -3.02 -10.21
CA ILE A 65 -6.29 -4.20 -9.70
C ILE A 65 -6.96 -4.95 -10.86
N LEU A 66 -7.67 -4.24 -11.74
CA LEU A 66 -8.37 -4.83 -12.87
C LEU A 66 -7.39 -5.40 -13.90
N ASP A 67 -6.36 -4.68 -14.27
CA ASP A 67 -5.37 -5.11 -15.27
C ASP A 67 -4.60 -6.35 -14.79
N PHE A 68 -4.13 -6.35 -13.55
CA PHE A 68 -3.43 -7.50 -12.98
C PHE A 68 -4.36 -8.70 -12.80
N SER A 69 -5.62 -8.50 -12.39
CA SER A 69 -6.58 -9.58 -12.28
C SER A 69 -6.91 -10.22 -13.64
N ASN A 70 -7.06 -9.40 -14.68
CA ASN A 70 -7.30 -9.90 -16.04
C ASN A 70 -6.10 -10.69 -16.59
N LYS A 71 -4.89 -10.22 -16.33
CA LYS A 71 -3.68 -10.89 -16.81
C LYS A 71 -3.32 -12.14 -15.98
N PHE A 72 -3.60 -12.12 -14.69
CA PHE A 72 -3.23 -13.19 -13.73
C PHE A 72 -4.46 -13.69 -12.96
N PRO A 73 -5.42 -14.35 -13.63
CA PRO A 73 -6.70 -14.74 -13.02
C PRO A 73 -6.57 -15.81 -11.92
N LEU A 74 -5.41 -16.48 -11.82
CA LEU A 74 -5.13 -17.50 -10.79
C LEU A 74 -4.34 -16.93 -9.60
N SER A 75 -3.81 -15.71 -9.71
CA SER A 75 -3.09 -15.06 -8.62
C SER A 75 -4.08 -14.42 -7.65
N VAL A 76 -3.79 -14.44 -6.36
CA VAL A 76 -4.49 -13.60 -5.39
C VAL A 76 -3.98 -12.17 -5.51
N ILE A 77 -4.89 -11.20 -5.51
CA ILE A 77 -4.53 -9.78 -5.64
C ILE A 77 -4.98 -9.03 -4.38
N THR A 78 -4.11 -8.22 -3.84
CA THR A 78 -4.44 -7.29 -2.75
C THR A 78 -3.88 -5.90 -3.04
N ASP A 79 -4.55 -4.86 -2.53
CA ASP A 79 -4.03 -3.49 -2.50
C ASP A 79 -3.67 -3.08 -1.06
N ILE A 80 -2.93 -1.98 -0.92
CA ILE A 80 -2.53 -1.44 0.38
C ILE A 80 -2.98 0.00 0.61
N SER A 81 -3.92 0.49 -0.18
CA SER A 81 -4.37 1.90 -0.13
C SER A 81 -5.03 2.23 1.21
N SER A 82 -4.76 3.40 1.76
CA SER A 82 -5.35 3.88 3.02
C SER A 82 -6.80 4.32 2.87
N SER A 83 -7.20 4.89 1.74
CA SER A 83 -8.60 5.19 1.43
C SER A 83 -9.16 4.13 0.49
N LYS A 84 -10.39 3.70 0.76
CA LYS A 84 -11.09 2.65 0.02
C LYS A 84 -12.31 3.16 -0.75
N GLU A 85 -12.46 4.47 -0.89
CA GLU A 85 -13.60 5.07 -1.61
C GLU A 85 -13.67 4.61 -3.07
N PHE A 86 -12.54 4.34 -3.70
CA PHE A 86 -12.46 3.87 -5.08
C PHE A 86 -13.07 2.47 -5.30
N LEU A 87 -13.36 1.73 -4.22
CA LEU A 87 -14.00 0.41 -4.26
C LEU A 87 -15.54 0.48 -4.18
N ILE A 88 -16.12 1.63 -3.78
CA ILE A 88 -17.57 1.77 -3.59
C ILE A 88 -18.28 1.55 -4.93
N ASP A 89 -19.32 0.72 -4.91
CA ASP A 89 -20.17 0.39 -6.07
C ASP A 89 -19.39 -0.16 -7.29
N LYS A 90 -18.23 -0.78 -7.05
CA LYS A 90 -17.44 -1.42 -8.10
C LYS A 90 -17.67 -2.92 -8.13
N ASN A 91 -17.71 -3.45 -9.37
CA ASN A 91 -17.63 -4.89 -9.58
C ASN A 91 -16.15 -5.30 -9.48
N LEU A 92 -15.76 -5.83 -8.34
CA LEU A 92 -14.38 -6.21 -8.06
C LEU A 92 -14.10 -7.64 -8.54
N PRO A 93 -12.88 -7.97 -8.96
CA PRO A 93 -12.51 -9.32 -9.37
C PRO A 93 -12.66 -10.32 -8.23
N GLU A 94 -13.03 -11.57 -8.54
CA GLU A 94 -13.19 -12.64 -7.55
C GLU A 94 -11.89 -13.02 -6.84
N ASN A 95 -10.74 -12.79 -7.46
CA ASN A 95 -9.41 -13.06 -6.92
C ASN A 95 -8.79 -11.85 -6.16
N PHE A 96 -9.62 -10.85 -5.82
CA PHE A 96 -9.18 -9.63 -5.14
C PHE A 96 -9.72 -9.54 -3.70
N ILE A 97 -8.85 -9.15 -2.79
CA ILE A 97 -9.19 -8.73 -1.41
C ILE A 97 -8.41 -7.48 -1.03
N SER A 98 -9.07 -6.48 -0.50
CA SER A 98 -8.45 -5.22 -0.15
C SER A 98 -7.85 -5.24 1.26
N SER A 99 -6.60 -4.79 1.39
CA SER A 99 -5.88 -4.64 2.65
C SER A 99 -5.54 -3.17 2.94
N HIS A 100 -5.51 -2.80 4.22
CA HIS A 100 -5.01 -1.51 4.67
C HIS A 100 -4.06 -1.69 5.86
N PRO A 101 -2.74 -1.75 5.63
CA PRO A 101 -1.77 -1.74 6.71
C PRO A 101 -1.77 -0.39 7.44
N ILE A 102 -2.03 -0.42 8.76
CA ILE A 102 -2.07 0.77 9.60
C ILE A 102 -0.65 1.09 10.06
N CYS A 103 0.15 1.43 9.10
CA CYS A 103 1.53 1.84 9.29
C CYS A 103 1.90 2.79 8.16
N GLY A 104 2.96 3.55 8.37
CA GLY A 104 3.42 4.49 7.36
C GLY A 104 4.49 5.39 7.91
N SER A 105 4.99 6.24 7.04
CA SER A 105 6.01 7.21 7.37
C SER A 105 5.78 8.47 6.52
N HIS A 106 6.29 9.60 6.97
CA HIS A 106 6.43 10.80 6.14
C HIS A 106 7.51 10.64 5.05
N LYS A 107 8.31 9.58 5.16
CA LYS A 107 9.34 9.23 4.18
C LYS A 107 8.70 8.65 2.91
N THR A 108 9.31 8.92 1.78
CA THR A 108 8.91 8.40 0.46
C THR A 108 10.12 7.78 -0.23
N GLY A 109 9.88 7.00 -1.28
CA GLY A 109 10.95 6.36 -2.05
C GLY A 109 11.42 5.01 -1.48
N PRO A 110 11.99 4.17 -2.34
CA PRO A 110 12.43 2.82 -1.96
C PRO A 110 13.64 2.82 -1.02
N GLU A 111 14.48 3.86 -1.08
CA GLU A 111 15.68 4.04 -0.24
C GLU A 111 15.37 4.22 1.25
N ASN A 112 14.14 4.57 1.58
CA ASN A 112 13.67 4.75 2.95
C ASN A 112 12.90 3.53 3.47
N ALA A 113 12.82 2.45 2.72
CA ALA A 113 12.08 1.25 3.09
C ALA A 113 12.59 0.61 4.39
N GLU A 114 11.67 0.05 5.17
CA GLU A 114 11.93 -0.50 6.49
C GLU A 114 11.47 -1.95 6.60
N HIS A 115 12.37 -2.89 6.86
CA HIS A 115 12.07 -4.32 6.91
C HIS A 115 11.17 -4.73 8.08
N LYS A 116 11.10 -3.94 9.15
CA LYS A 116 10.23 -4.17 10.32
C LYS A 116 8.98 -3.30 10.34
N LEU A 117 8.63 -2.66 9.20
CA LEU A 117 7.53 -1.71 9.12
C LEU A 117 6.20 -2.30 9.61
N PHE A 118 5.95 -3.57 9.38
CA PHE A 118 4.68 -4.25 9.67
C PHE A 118 4.65 -4.96 11.03
N LEU A 119 5.79 -5.07 11.71
CA LEU A 119 5.88 -5.76 13.00
C LEU A 119 4.97 -5.09 14.05
N ASP A 120 4.07 -5.90 14.65
CA ASP A 120 3.05 -5.47 15.63
C ASP A 120 2.05 -4.40 15.11
N LYS A 121 1.95 -4.22 13.79
CA LYS A 121 0.97 -3.30 13.19
C LYS A 121 -0.33 -4.00 12.86
N GLU A 122 -1.42 -3.23 12.88
CA GLU A 122 -2.73 -3.70 12.42
C GLU A 122 -2.80 -3.64 10.90
N VAL A 123 -3.44 -4.63 10.30
CA VAL A 123 -3.84 -4.64 8.89
C VAL A 123 -5.33 -4.90 8.81
N ILE A 124 -6.07 -3.98 8.23
CA ILE A 124 -7.50 -4.14 8.02
C ILE A 124 -7.73 -4.82 6.68
N LEU A 125 -8.49 -5.92 6.70
CA LEU A 125 -8.98 -6.61 5.50
C LEU A 125 -10.44 -6.20 5.27
N ILE A 126 -10.76 -5.77 4.05
CA ILE A 126 -12.14 -5.39 3.73
C ILE A 126 -12.95 -6.66 3.45
N LYS A 127 -14.06 -6.81 4.17
CA LYS A 127 -14.99 -7.94 4.03
C LYS A 127 -15.61 -8.00 2.64
N GLY A 128 -16.01 -9.21 2.22
CA GLY A 128 -16.73 -9.46 0.98
C GLY A 128 -15.99 -10.37 0.00
N ALA A 129 -14.72 -10.70 0.25
CA ALA A 129 -13.98 -11.71 -0.50
C ALA A 129 -14.33 -13.14 -0.03
N GLN A 130 -13.98 -14.14 -0.85
CA GLN A 130 -14.09 -15.55 -0.50
C GLN A 130 -13.16 -15.89 0.68
N GLN A 131 -13.58 -16.82 1.54
CA GLN A 131 -12.86 -17.13 2.79
C GLN A 131 -11.42 -17.60 2.54
N GLU A 132 -11.20 -18.35 1.46
CA GLU A 132 -9.86 -18.83 1.10
C GLU A 132 -8.89 -17.68 0.80
N LEU A 133 -9.36 -16.61 0.17
CA LEU A 133 -8.55 -15.39 -0.07
C LEU A 133 -8.27 -14.66 1.24
N VAL A 134 -9.27 -14.58 2.13
CA VAL A 134 -9.13 -13.95 3.44
C VAL A 134 -8.04 -14.67 4.23
N ASP A 135 -8.09 -16.00 4.29
CA ASP A 135 -7.14 -16.81 5.05
C ASP A 135 -5.72 -16.68 4.50
N LEU A 136 -5.54 -16.71 3.17
CA LEU A 136 -4.25 -16.54 2.51
C LEU A 136 -3.65 -15.16 2.81
N ILE A 137 -4.44 -14.11 2.72
CA ILE A 137 -3.94 -12.74 2.96
C ILE A 137 -3.69 -12.50 4.45
N LYS A 138 -4.43 -13.14 5.36
CA LYS A 138 -4.12 -13.16 6.80
C LYS A 138 -2.75 -13.79 7.04
N GLU A 139 -2.53 -15.01 6.55
CA GLU A 139 -1.24 -15.69 6.68
C GLU A 139 -0.08 -14.85 6.13
N PHE A 140 -0.29 -14.23 4.97
CA PHE A 140 0.69 -13.34 4.38
C PHE A 140 1.08 -12.19 5.34
N TRP A 141 0.11 -11.40 5.84
CA TRP A 141 0.41 -10.28 6.72
C TRP A 141 0.96 -10.71 8.09
N GLU A 142 0.46 -11.81 8.64
CA GLU A 142 0.95 -12.39 9.90
C GLU A 142 2.38 -12.91 9.77
N SER A 143 2.78 -13.42 8.59
CA SER A 143 4.17 -13.79 8.32
C SER A 143 5.14 -12.61 8.37
N LEU A 144 4.65 -11.39 8.13
CA LEU A 144 5.41 -10.14 8.28
C LEU A 144 5.36 -9.59 9.72
N GLY A 145 4.74 -10.30 10.65
CA GLY A 145 4.59 -9.89 12.06
C GLY A 145 3.43 -8.93 12.33
N ALA A 146 2.53 -8.73 11.37
CA ALA A 146 1.34 -7.90 11.56
C ALA A 146 0.22 -8.66 12.28
N ARG A 147 -0.79 -7.92 12.77
CA ARG A 147 -2.07 -8.45 13.23
C ARG A 147 -3.15 -8.08 12.24
N THR A 148 -4.05 -9.01 11.93
CA THR A 148 -5.10 -8.80 10.94
C THR A 148 -6.48 -8.68 11.58
N ASN A 149 -7.31 -7.76 11.08
CA ASN A 149 -8.70 -7.57 11.45
C ASN A 149 -9.56 -7.37 10.22
N GLU A 150 -10.78 -7.89 10.23
CA GLU A 150 -11.74 -7.69 9.16
C GLU A 150 -12.71 -6.56 9.48
N MET A 151 -13.01 -5.73 8.48
CA MET A 151 -13.91 -4.59 8.62
C MET A 151 -14.76 -4.40 7.36
N ASP A 152 -16.00 -3.93 7.52
CA ASP A 152 -16.85 -3.57 6.40
C ASP A 152 -16.32 -2.30 5.72
N LEU A 153 -16.45 -2.20 4.39
CA LEU A 153 -15.98 -1.06 3.61
C LEU A 153 -16.52 0.28 4.11
N THR A 154 -17.82 0.32 4.41
CA THR A 154 -18.49 1.53 4.92
C THR A 154 -17.96 1.94 6.29
N GLU A 155 -17.78 0.96 7.18
CA GLU A 155 -17.20 1.21 8.50
C GLU A 155 -15.76 1.67 8.42
N HIS A 156 -14.95 1.03 7.59
CA HIS A 156 -13.57 1.44 7.31
C HIS A 156 -13.51 2.91 6.88
N ASN A 157 -14.26 3.26 5.84
CA ASN A 157 -14.22 4.63 5.30
C ASN A 157 -14.68 5.65 6.35
N ARG A 158 -15.72 5.33 7.15
CA ARG A 158 -16.17 6.20 8.25
C ARG A 158 -15.10 6.40 9.31
N ILE A 159 -14.47 5.32 9.78
CA ILE A 159 -13.45 5.38 10.85
C ILE A 159 -12.22 6.15 10.38
N TYR A 160 -11.69 5.81 9.20
CA TYR A 160 -10.44 6.43 8.71
C TYR A 160 -10.64 7.85 8.19
N ALA A 161 -11.88 8.25 7.83
CA ALA A 161 -12.20 9.66 7.61
C ALA A 161 -11.88 10.51 8.86
N TYR A 162 -12.20 10.02 10.05
CA TYR A 162 -11.94 10.74 11.32
C TYR A 162 -10.52 10.52 11.85
N LEU A 163 -10.00 9.29 11.82
CA LEU A 163 -8.72 8.97 12.45
C LEU A 163 -7.50 9.35 11.60
N SER A 164 -7.67 9.44 10.29
CA SER A 164 -6.58 9.69 9.35
C SER A 164 -6.81 10.94 8.49
N HIS A 165 -7.88 10.96 7.71
CA HIS A 165 -8.06 11.98 6.70
C HIS A 165 -8.34 13.37 7.29
N PHE A 166 -9.18 13.46 8.31
CA PHE A 166 -9.50 14.73 8.96
C PHE A 166 -8.29 15.38 9.65
N PRO A 167 -7.47 14.67 10.44
CA PRO A 167 -6.23 15.24 10.98
C PRO A 167 -5.26 15.73 9.90
N HIS A 168 -5.10 14.99 8.80
CA HIS A 168 -4.29 15.44 7.67
C HIS A 168 -4.85 16.72 7.06
N TYR A 169 -6.17 16.80 6.82
CA TYR A 169 -6.81 18.00 6.29
C TYR A 169 -6.60 19.21 7.19
N LEU A 170 -6.75 19.03 8.50
CA LEU A 170 -6.47 20.10 9.46
C LEU A 170 -5.01 20.55 9.41
N SER A 171 -4.07 19.63 9.26
CA SER A 171 -2.65 19.98 9.16
C SER A 171 -2.31 20.78 7.89
N PHE A 172 -2.98 20.50 6.77
CA PHE A 172 -2.85 21.29 5.54
C PHE A 172 -3.40 22.71 5.72
N ILE A 173 -4.62 22.86 6.27
CA ILE A 173 -5.20 24.16 6.55
C ILE A 173 -4.30 24.95 7.50
N TYR A 174 -3.82 24.31 8.56
CA TYR A 174 -2.92 24.96 9.53
C TYR A 174 -1.65 25.47 8.86
N ARG A 175 -1.05 24.65 7.99
CA ARG A 175 0.13 25.03 7.21
C ARG A 175 -0.16 26.25 6.30
N GLU A 176 -1.27 26.25 5.56
CA GLU A 176 -1.69 27.39 4.73
C GLU A 176 -1.83 28.66 5.55
N ILE A 177 -2.48 28.59 6.73
CA ILE A 177 -2.63 29.75 7.63
C ILE A 177 -1.25 30.28 8.05
N LEU A 178 -0.30 29.42 8.37
CA LEU A 178 1.05 29.85 8.76
C LEU A 178 1.79 30.52 7.58
N GLU A 179 1.68 29.94 6.40
CA GLU A 179 2.30 30.49 5.17
C GLU A 179 1.69 31.85 4.78
N GLU A 180 0.36 32.01 4.83
CA GLU A 180 -0.32 33.28 4.56
C GLU A 180 0.06 34.40 5.54
N ASN A 181 0.34 34.04 6.81
CA ASN A 181 0.76 34.98 7.84
C ASN A 181 2.28 35.16 7.93
N ASN A 182 3.05 34.56 7.00
CA ASN A 182 4.51 34.60 6.98
C ASN A 182 5.16 34.09 8.29
N ILE A 183 4.55 33.10 8.94
CA ILE A 183 5.05 32.50 10.18
C ILE A 183 5.99 31.35 9.84
N ASP A 184 7.27 31.52 10.14
CA ASP A 184 8.27 30.45 10.05
C ASP A 184 8.14 29.51 11.26
N PHE A 185 7.28 28.48 11.12
CA PHE A 185 7.05 27.52 12.19
C PHE A 185 8.31 26.73 12.56
N LYS A 186 9.23 26.47 11.60
CA LYS A 186 10.50 25.76 11.89
C LYS A 186 11.42 26.53 12.83
N LYS A 187 11.30 27.86 12.79
CA LYS A 187 12.09 28.75 13.65
C LYS A 187 11.50 28.88 15.05
N TYR A 188 10.16 28.81 15.17
CA TYR A 188 9.44 29.15 16.40
C TYR A 188 8.74 27.97 17.07
N SER A 189 8.58 26.81 16.40
CA SER A 189 8.09 25.59 17.05
C SER A 189 9.21 24.99 17.91
N GLY A 190 8.91 24.68 19.16
CA GLY A 190 9.77 23.85 19.99
C GLY A 190 9.72 22.37 19.56
N ASP A 191 10.44 21.51 20.28
CA ASP A 191 10.53 20.06 20.05
C ASP A 191 9.24 19.29 20.45
N SER A 192 8.06 19.92 20.35
CA SER A 192 6.76 19.33 20.71
C SER A 192 6.00 18.85 19.48
#